data_6b014118a70d101655e59bcdf2c648cb
#
_entry.id   6b014118a70d101655e59bcdf2c648cb
#
_cell.length_a   1.000
_cell.length_b   1.000
_cell.length_c   1.000
_cell.angle_alpha   90.00
_cell.angle_beta   90.00
_cell.angle_gamma   90.00
#
_symmetry.space_group_name_H-M   'P 1'
#
loop_
_entity.id
_entity.type
_entity.pdbx_description
1 polymer ?
#
loop_
_entity_poly.entity_id
_entity_poly.type
_entity_poly.pdbx_seq_one_letter_code
_entity_poly.pdbx_strand_id
1 'polypeptide(L)'
;MESPWKAISDDSRRQILILLKEKDMTPTEISKHFQFTMPAISTHLRILKNSDLVVQNKIGKNRIYSLNREKALEMMNFFAGIWDYNLKSLKEFLENQKGGKK
;
A
#
# COMPACT_ATOMS: atom_id res chain seq x y z
N MET A 1 -5.01 -5.22 -16.64
CA MET A 1 -4.36 -4.96 -15.36
C MET A 1 -4.96 -3.74 -14.69
N GLU A 2 -5.22 -3.83 -13.42
CA GLU A 2 -5.78 -2.70 -12.69
C GLU A 2 -4.68 -1.72 -12.30
N SER A 3 -5.05 -0.43 -12.26
CA SER A 3 -4.10 0.62 -11.92
C SER A 3 -3.78 0.59 -10.42
N PRO A 4 -2.50 0.65 -10.05
CA PRO A 4 -2.15 0.74 -8.62
C PRO A 4 -2.70 2.02 -7.98
N TRP A 5 -2.79 3.09 -8.75
CA TRP A 5 -3.36 4.35 -8.22
C TRP A 5 -4.82 4.19 -7.87
N LYS A 6 -5.57 3.51 -8.72
CA LYS A 6 -6.97 3.26 -8.45
C LYS A 6 -7.12 2.30 -7.26
N ALA A 7 -6.22 1.32 -7.17
CA ALA A 7 -6.28 0.36 -6.07
C ALA A 7 -6.09 1.03 -4.72
N ILE A 8 -5.21 2.03 -4.62
CA ILE A 8 -4.97 2.70 -3.34
C ILE A 8 -5.97 3.82 -3.05
N SER A 9 -6.95 4.02 -3.92
CA SER A 9 -7.98 5.02 -3.64
C SER A 9 -8.98 4.55 -2.58
N ASP A 10 -8.95 3.29 -2.21
CA ASP A 10 -9.84 2.70 -1.21
C ASP A 10 -9.14 2.62 0.14
N ASP A 11 -9.82 3.11 1.19
CA ASP A 11 -9.24 3.13 2.55
C ASP A 11 -8.91 1.74 3.06
N SER A 12 -9.78 0.77 2.81
CA SER A 12 -9.57 -0.59 3.31
C SER A 12 -8.32 -1.20 2.69
N ARG A 13 -8.13 -0.99 1.40
CA ARG A 13 -6.96 -1.53 0.73
C ARG A 13 -5.68 -0.87 1.20
N ARG A 14 -5.72 0.44 1.48
CA ARG A 14 -4.55 1.12 2.05
C ARG A 14 -4.19 0.53 3.41
N GLN A 15 -5.20 0.23 4.23
CA GLN A 15 -4.96 -0.37 5.54
C GLN A 15 -4.34 -1.75 5.42
N ILE A 16 -4.76 -2.54 4.43
CA ILE A 16 -4.16 -3.85 4.20
C ILE A 16 -2.69 -3.69 3.82
N LEU A 17 -2.38 -2.72 2.96
CA LEU A 17 -0.98 -2.49 2.56
C LEU A 17 -0.11 -2.08 3.75
N ILE A 18 -0.65 -1.23 4.63
CA ILE A 18 0.07 -0.81 5.83
C ILE A 18 0.36 -2.03 6.72
N LEU A 19 -0.61 -2.90 6.84
CA LEU A 19 -0.44 -4.12 7.63
C LEU A 19 0.63 -5.02 7.03
N LEU A 20 0.61 -5.20 5.71
CA LEU A 20 1.59 -6.05 5.02
C LEU A 20 2.98 -5.43 4.99
N LYS A 21 3.09 -4.14 5.24
CA LYS A 21 4.39 -3.51 5.40
C LYS A 21 5.14 -4.10 6.58
N GLU A 22 4.42 -4.49 7.61
CA GLU A 22 5.03 -5.01 8.82
C GLU A 22 5.45 -6.47 8.68
N LYS A 23 4.61 -7.29 8.05
CA LYS A 23 4.97 -8.68 7.81
C LYS A 23 4.02 -9.29 6.78
N ASP A 24 4.48 -10.37 6.17
CA ASP A 24 3.66 -11.13 5.23
C ASP A 24 2.55 -11.85 6.00
N MET A 25 1.38 -11.97 5.37
CA MET A 25 0.22 -12.55 6.04
C MET A 25 -0.65 -13.37 5.12
N THR A 26 -1.34 -14.35 5.72
CA THR A 26 -2.42 -15.07 5.04
C THR A 26 -3.70 -14.24 5.14
N PRO A 27 -4.70 -14.51 4.29
CA PRO A 27 -6.00 -13.80 4.41
C PRO A 27 -6.63 -13.95 5.79
N THR A 28 -6.47 -15.12 6.41
CA THR A 28 -7.01 -15.34 7.76
C THR A 28 -6.34 -14.43 8.78
N GLU A 29 -5.02 -14.28 8.68
CA GLU A 29 -4.31 -13.37 9.58
C GLU A 29 -4.72 -11.93 9.36
N ILE A 30 -4.90 -11.53 8.10
CA ILE A 30 -5.36 -10.19 7.77
C ILE A 30 -6.75 -9.95 8.38
N SER A 31 -7.63 -10.94 8.30
CA SER A 31 -9.00 -10.80 8.79
C SER A 31 -9.06 -10.52 10.27
N LYS A 32 -8.06 -10.91 11.03
CA LYS A 32 -8.06 -10.68 12.48
C LYS A 32 -7.85 -9.22 12.85
N HIS A 33 -7.40 -8.41 11.91
CA HIS A 33 -7.13 -6.99 12.14
C HIS A 33 -8.25 -6.08 11.67
N PHE A 34 -9.27 -6.64 10.99
CA PHE A 34 -10.35 -5.84 10.42
C PHE A 34 -11.69 -6.52 10.67
N GLN A 35 -12.75 -5.73 10.52
CA GLN A 35 -14.10 -6.26 10.61
C GLN A 35 -14.66 -6.50 9.22
N PHE A 36 -13.83 -7.01 8.32
CA PHE A 36 -14.23 -7.34 6.97
C PHE A 36 -14.64 -8.81 6.90
N THR A 37 -15.58 -9.11 6.01
CA THR A 37 -15.88 -10.51 5.71
C THR A 37 -14.74 -11.10 4.89
N MET A 38 -14.61 -12.42 4.93
CA MET A 38 -13.59 -13.09 4.11
C MET A 38 -13.76 -12.81 2.61
N PRO A 39 -15.00 -12.82 2.07
CA PRO A 39 -15.16 -12.44 0.66
C PRO A 39 -14.66 -11.02 0.36
N ALA A 40 -14.88 -10.08 1.28
CA ALA A 40 -14.39 -8.71 1.09
C ALA A 40 -12.87 -8.67 1.06
N ILE A 41 -12.24 -9.37 1.99
CA ILE A 41 -10.77 -9.44 2.04
C ILE A 41 -10.24 -10.07 0.76
N SER A 42 -10.86 -11.16 0.31
CA SER A 42 -10.44 -11.81 -0.94
C SER A 42 -10.54 -10.86 -2.13
N THR A 43 -11.61 -10.06 -2.19
CA THR A 43 -11.78 -9.09 -3.26
C THR A 43 -10.69 -8.01 -3.21
N HIS A 44 -10.43 -7.48 -2.03
CA HIS A 44 -9.38 -6.46 -1.89
C HIS A 44 -8.00 -7.02 -2.26
N LEU A 45 -7.69 -8.23 -1.83
CA LEU A 45 -6.41 -8.85 -2.15
C LEU A 45 -6.28 -9.14 -3.65
N ARG A 46 -7.37 -9.53 -4.30
CA ARG A 46 -7.36 -9.76 -5.74
C ARG A 46 -7.06 -8.47 -6.49
N ILE A 47 -7.69 -7.37 -6.08
CA ILE A 47 -7.46 -6.07 -6.70
C ILE A 47 -6.01 -5.62 -6.48
N LEU A 48 -5.52 -5.77 -5.26
CA LEU A 48 -4.14 -5.41 -4.95
C LEU A 48 -3.13 -6.25 -5.72
N LYS A 49 -3.42 -7.53 -5.87
CA LYS A 49 -2.56 -8.42 -6.66
C LYS A 49 -2.56 -8.05 -8.13
N ASN A 50 -3.75 -7.78 -8.68
CA ASN A 50 -3.87 -7.43 -10.10
C ASN A 50 -3.26 -6.07 -10.44
N SER A 51 -3.06 -5.23 -9.44
CA SER A 51 -2.39 -3.93 -9.63
C SER A 51 -0.91 -3.99 -9.23
N ASP A 52 -0.40 -5.18 -8.92
CA ASP A 52 1.00 -5.44 -8.58
C ASP A 52 1.45 -4.79 -7.27
N LEU A 53 0.50 -4.39 -6.42
CA LEU A 53 0.85 -3.82 -5.11
C LEU A 53 1.18 -4.88 -4.09
N VAL A 54 0.68 -6.09 -4.27
CA VAL A 54 1.03 -7.21 -3.43
C VAL A 54 1.41 -8.40 -4.29
N VAL A 55 2.21 -9.28 -3.70
CA VAL A 55 2.63 -10.54 -4.32
C VAL A 55 2.01 -11.67 -3.52
N GLN A 56 1.48 -12.65 -4.23
CA GLN A 56 0.90 -13.84 -3.62
C GLN A 56 1.86 -15.01 -3.79
N ASN A 57 2.20 -15.65 -2.69
CA ASN A 57 2.99 -16.86 -2.69
C ASN A 57 2.18 -17.98 -2.08
N LYS A 58 2.21 -19.15 -2.72
CA LYS A 58 1.50 -20.31 -2.22
C LYS A 58 2.49 -21.22 -1.54
N ILE A 59 2.28 -21.48 -0.25
CA ILE A 59 3.13 -22.37 0.53
C ILE A 59 2.22 -23.46 1.10
N GLY A 60 2.33 -24.66 0.53
CA GLY A 60 1.40 -25.74 0.87
C GLY A 60 -0.02 -25.35 0.46
N LYS A 61 -0.92 -25.35 1.42
CA LYS A 61 -2.31 -24.96 1.18
C LYS A 61 -2.56 -23.49 1.47
N ASN A 62 -1.56 -22.79 1.97
CA ASN A 62 -1.72 -21.40 2.38
C ASN A 62 -1.27 -20.45 1.30
N ARG A 63 -2.01 -19.35 1.18
CA ARG A 63 -1.62 -18.23 0.32
C ARG A 63 -1.12 -17.12 1.23
N ILE A 64 0.12 -16.71 0.99
CA ILE A 64 0.73 -15.66 1.80
C ILE A 64 0.93 -14.45 0.93
N TYR A 65 0.48 -13.29 1.43
CA TYR A 65 0.55 -12.05 0.69
C TYR A 65 1.65 -11.17 1.26
N SER A 66 2.42 -10.57 0.36
CA SER A 66 3.54 -9.70 0.70
C SER A 66 3.38 -8.38 -0.01
N LEU A 67 3.84 -7.31 0.62
CA LEU A 67 3.88 -6.01 -0.03
C LEU A 67 4.91 -6.05 -1.16
N ASN A 68 4.54 -5.57 -2.33
CA ASN A 68 5.49 -5.41 -3.43
C ASN A 68 6.20 -4.06 -3.26
N ARG A 69 7.37 -4.09 -2.64
CA ARG A 69 8.10 -2.86 -2.31
C ARG A 69 8.62 -2.15 -3.55
N GLU A 70 8.91 -2.90 -4.60
CA GLU A 70 9.35 -2.32 -5.85
C GLU A 70 8.27 -1.47 -6.49
N LYS A 71 7.03 -1.96 -6.48
CA LYS A 71 5.90 -1.20 -7.00
C LYS A 71 5.65 0.05 -6.15
N ALA A 72 5.77 -0.09 -4.83
CA ALA A 72 5.61 1.06 -3.93
C ALA A 72 6.67 2.12 -4.24
N LEU A 73 7.90 1.70 -4.51
CA LEU A 73 8.97 2.64 -4.86
C LEU A 73 8.69 3.36 -6.16
N GLU A 74 8.16 2.64 -7.18
CA GLU A 74 7.78 3.28 -8.44
C GLU A 74 6.78 4.39 -8.22
N MET A 75 5.79 4.15 -7.34
CA MET A 75 4.77 5.15 -7.06
C MET A 75 5.35 6.36 -6.35
N MET A 76 6.28 6.13 -5.42
CA MET A 76 6.98 7.23 -4.76
C MET A 76 7.78 8.05 -5.76
N ASN A 77 8.45 7.38 -6.68
CA ASN A 77 9.24 8.07 -7.71
C ASN A 77 8.36 8.92 -8.62
N PHE A 78 7.13 8.47 -8.87
CA PHE A 78 6.20 9.26 -9.66
C PHE A 78 5.90 10.60 -8.96
N PHE A 79 5.61 10.54 -7.65
CA PHE A 79 5.35 11.76 -6.88
C PHE A 79 6.57 12.66 -6.83
N ALA A 80 7.74 12.08 -6.64
CA ALA A 80 8.98 12.85 -6.62
C ALA A 80 9.19 13.58 -7.95
N GLY A 81 8.86 12.91 -9.06
CA GLY A 81 8.99 13.51 -10.39
C GLY A 81 8.04 14.68 -10.60
N ILE A 82 6.81 14.54 -10.12
CA ILE A 82 5.82 15.61 -10.24
C ILE A 82 6.25 16.83 -9.44
N TRP A 83 6.74 16.59 -8.22
CA TRP A 83 7.09 17.67 -7.32
C TRP A 83 8.48 18.23 -7.54
N ASP A 84 9.28 17.50 -8.35
CA ASP A 84 10.63 17.95 -8.65
C ASP A 84 11.37 18.37 -7.39
N TYR A 85 11.30 17.52 -6.36
CA TYR A 85 11.97 17.86 -5.11
C TYR A 85 12.94 16.76 -4.71
N ASN A 86 13.85 17.14 -3.81
CA ASN A 86 14.72 16.22 -3.12
C ASN A 86 14.37 16.28 -1.65
N LEU A 87 15.13 15.57 -0.82
CA LEU A 87 14.84 15.52 0.60
C LEU A 87 14.89 16.91 1.25
N LYS A 88 15.80 17.74 0.81
CA LYS A 88 15.94 19.10 1.33
C LYS A 88 14.69 19.91 1.05
N SER A 89 14.21 19.85 -0.19
CA SER A 89 13.00 20.58 -0.58
C SER A 89 11.79 20.14 0.20
N LEU A 90 11.68 18.84 0.44
CA LEU A 90 10.58 18.31 1.24
C LEU A 90 10.64 18.85 2.66
N LYS A 91 11.83 18.85 3.24
CA LYS A 91 12.02 19.36 4.59
C LYS A 91 11.62 20.82 4.68
N GLU A 92 12.05 21.62 3.71
CA GLU A 92 11.69 23.05 3.70
C GLU A 92 10.19 23.26 3.56
N PHE A 93 9.54 22.46 2.72
CA PHE A 93 8.11 22.55 2.56
C PHE A 93 7.39 22.28 3.87
N LEU A 94 7.79 21.22 4.58
CA LEU A 94 7.16 20.85 5.84
C LEU A 94 7.40 21.89 6.93
N GLU A 95 8.61 22.46 6.98
CA GLU A 95 8.92 23.47 7.96
C GLU A 95 8.14 24.77 7.70
N ASN A 96 7.97 25.13 6.44
CA ASN A 96 7.18 26.30 6.09
C ASN A 96 5.71 26.11 6.46
N GLN A 97 5.19 24.91 6.34
CA GLN A 97 3.82 24.62 6.75
C GLN A 97 3.63 24.90 8.23
N LYS A 98 4.60 24.51 9.05
CA LYS A 98 4.53 24.75 10.48
C LYS A 98 4.74 26.21 10.82
N GLY A 99 5.68 26.86 10.18
CA GLY A 99 6.00 28.24 10.45
C GLY A 99 4.89 29.20 10.03
N GLY A 100 4.23 28.88 8.92
CA GLY A 100 3.21 29.76 8.39
C GLY A 100 1.98 29.90 9.25
N LYS A 101 1.87 29.10 10.29
CA LYS A 101 0.70 29.13 11.16
C LYS A 101 0.84 30.09 12.32
N LYS A 102 1.93 30.74 12.42
CA LYS A 102 2.16 31.67 13.52
C LYS A 102 1.61 33.04 13.25
#